data_dd0966a285fe11c20607f5b528e7b843
#
_entry.id   dd0966a285fe11c20607f5b528e7b843
#
_cell.length_a   1.000
_cell.length_b   1.000
_cell.length_c   1.000
_cell.angle_alpha   90.00
_cell.angle_beta   90.00
_cell.angle_gamma   90.00
#
_symmetry.space_group_name_H-M   'P 1'
#
loop_
_entity.id
_entity.type
_entity.pdbx_description
1 polymer ?
#
loop_
_entity_poly.entity_id
_entity_poly.type
_entity_poly.pdbx_seq_one_letter_code
_entity_poly.pdbx_strand_id
1 'polypeptide(L)'
;MIIVEVMGGLGNQMQQYALYRKLESLGKDARLDVSWFLDKERQTKVLASRKLELSWFENLPAKYCTQEEKQAILGKNNLVGKLKKKLLRGSNRHFTESDMYHPEIFDLEDAYLSGFWACEAYYADILPMLRSQIHFPDPEKGEGWDLEAAAKNKETMERMKQEASVSIHIRRGDYLDAQNAEMFGGICTDAYYEAAISYIKEQTPDAHFYVFSDDSVYAKNAYPGKEFTVVDWNTGKNSLFDMQLMSCCGHNICANSTFSFWGARLNPRPDKVMIRPSKHKNSQNIVPEEMKKLWDGWVLIDGKGTVI
;
A
#
# COMPACT_ATOMS: atom_id res chain seq x y z
N MET A 1 -11.14 23.04 -5.05
CA MET A 1 -9.92 22.43 -4.43
C MET A 1 -10.30 21.15 -3.70
N ILE A 2 -9.58 20.07 -3.90
CA ILE A 2 -9.76 18.79 -3.20
C ILE A 2 -8.54 18.54 -2.31
N ILE A 3 -8.77 18.19 -1.05
CA ILE A 3 -7.71 17.84 -0.11
C ILE A 3 -7.80 16.35 0.22
N VAL A 4 -6.71 15.61 0.04
CA VAL A 4 -6.60 14.19 0.39
C VAL A 4 -5.82 14.07 1.69
N GLU A 5 -6.43 13.50 2.73
CA GLU A 5 -5.76 13.22 4.00
C GLU A 5 -4.76 12.08 3.84
N VAL A 6 -3.53 12.29 4.32
CA VAL A 6 -2.46 11.29 4.34
C VAL A 6 -2.28 10.75 5.76
N MET A 7 -2.40 9.42 5.92
CA MET A 7 -2.33 8.75 7.23
C MET A 7 -1.84 7.31 7.12
N GLY A 8 -1.48 6.72 8.25
CA GLY A 8 -1.08 5.31 8.32
C GLY A 8 0.37 5.05 7.88
N GLY A 9 0.70 3.80 7.56
CA GLY A 9 2.02 3.39 7.08
C GLY A 9 2.22 3.64 5.60
N LEU A 10 3.45 3.39 5.10
CA LEU A 10 3.88 3.72 3.74
C LEU A 10 2.91 3.26 2.66
N GLY A 11 2.46 2.01 2.68
CA GLY A 11 1.54 1.50 1.66
C GLY A 11 0.22 2.28 1.60
N ASN A 12 -0.32 2.71 2.75
CA ASN A 12 -1.52 3.55 2.81
C ASN A 12 -1.24 4.95 2.29
N GLN A 13 -0.11 5.54 2.69
CA GLN A 13 0.32 6.85 2.20
C GLN A 13 0.48 6.86 0.67
N MET A 14 1.00 5.79 0.09
CA MET A 14 1.14 5.65 -1.37
C MET A 14 -0.22 5.56 -2.08
N GLN A 15 -1.23 4.92 -1.49
CA GLN A 15 -2.59 4.88 -2.06
C GLN A 15 -3.22 6.27 -2.07
N GLN A 16 -3.10 7.00 -0.96
CA GLN A 16 -3.58 8.37 -0.84
C GLN A 16 -2.85 9.31 -1.79
N TYR A 17 -1.54 9.12 -1.94
CA TYR A 17 -0.75 9.82 -2.94
C TYR A 17 -1.20 9.49 -4.37
N ALA A 18 -1.47 8.24 -4.68
CA ALA A 18 -1.94 7.83 -6.00
C ALA A 18 -3.31 8.46 -6.33
N LEU A 19 -4.25 8.51 -5.36
CA LEU A 19 -5.50 9.24 -5.53
C LEU A 19 -5.27 10.73 -5.78
N TYR A 20 -4.38 11.37 -5.00
CA TYR A 20 -4.01 12.76 -5.21
C TYR A 20 -3.48 12.99 -6.64
N ARG A 21 -2.57 12.13 -7.12
CA ARG A 21 -2.04 12.22 -8.49
C ARG A 21 -3.12 11.98 -9.55
N LYS A 22 -4.07 11.06 -9.28
CA LYS A 22 -5.22 10.84 -10.16
C LYS A 22 -6.09 12.09 -10.27
N LEU A 23 -6.39 12.74 -9.16
CA LEU A 23 -7.16 13.99 -9.17
C LEU A 23 -6.44 15.10 -9.96
N GLU A 24 -5.11 15.24 -9.79
CA GLU A 24 -4.32 16.19 -10.60
C GLU A 24 -4.35 15.84 -12.10
N SER A 25 -4.29 14.56 -12.47
CA SER A 25 -4.36 14.13 -13.87
C SER A 25 -5.70 14.44 -14.53
N LEU A 26 -6.76 14.58 -13.74
CA LEU A 26 -8.09 15.01 -14.16
C LEU A 26 -8.23 16.55 -14.18
N GLY A 27 -7.14 17.30 -13.97
CA GLY A 27 -7.15 18.76 -13.94
C GLY A 27 -7.71 19.37 -12.66
N LYS A 28 -7.91 18.57 -11.60
CA LYS A 28 -8.40 19.07 -10.31
C LYS A 28 -7.29 19.80 -9.56
N ASP A 29 -7.66 20.87 -8.84
CA ASP A 29 -6.77 21.51 -7.87
C ASP A 29 -6.72 20.67 -6.59
N ALA A 30 -5.79 19.71 -6.55
CA ALA A 30 -5.62 18.76 -5.45
C ALA A 30 -4.47 19.14 -4.52
N ARG A 31 -4.58 18.79 -3.24
CA ARG A 31 -3.57 18.99 -2.18
C ARG A 31 -3.53 17.76 -1.27
N LEU A 32 -2.37 17.52 -0.66
CA LEU A 32 -2.19 16.53 0.41
C LEU A 32 -2.26 17.22 1.78
N ASP A 33 -3.00 16.64 2.70
CA ASP A 33 -2.96 17.01 4.12
C ASP A 33 -2.15 15.99 4.91
N VAL A 34 -1.00 16.40 5.42
CA VAL A 34 -0.10 15.55 6.24
C VAL A 34 -0.19 15.86 7.74
N SER A 35 -1.15 16.69 8.15
CA SER A 35 -1.29 17.11 9.56
C SER A 35 -1.61 15.96 10.51
N TRP A 36 -2.09 14.82 10.00
CA TRP A 36 -2.30 13.60 10.78
C TRP A 36 -1.03 13.15 11.53
N PHE A 37 0.15 13.30 10.92
CA PHE A 37 1.42 12.88 11.52
C PHE A 37 1.88 13.80 12.67
N LEU A 38 1.31 15.00 12.76
CA LEU A 38 1.57 15.97 13.84
C LEU A 38 0.55 15.88 14.99
N ASP A 39 -0.54 15.16 14.78
CA ASP A 39 -1.63 15.00 15.77
C ASP A 39 -1.28 13.89 16.77
N LYS A 40 -0.76 14.30 17.93
CA LYS A 40 -0.35 13.36 18.99
C LYS A 40 -1.50 12.49 19.48
N GLU A 41 -2.72 13.03 19.57
CA GLU A 41 -3.89 12.26 20.03
C GLU A 41 -4.24 11.14 19.04
N ARG A 42 -4.20 11.42 17.74
CA ARG A 42 -4.42 10.40 16.71
C ARG A 42 -3.28 9.36 16.68
N GLN A 43 -2.04 9.79 16.93
CA GLN A 43 -0.87 8.91 16.98
C GLN A 43 -0.93 7.92 18.18
N THR A 44 -1.57 8.27 19.29
CA THR A 44 -1.73 7.32 20.41
C THR A 44 -2.79 6.24 20.15
N LYS A 45 -3.64 6.41 19.14
CA LYS A 45 -4.68 5.43 18.76
C LYS A 45 -4.18 4.37 17.76
N VAL A 46 -2.94 4.47 17.32
CA VAL A 46 -2.31 3.48 16.45
C VAL A 46 -1.25 2.69 17.22
N LEU A 47 -1.10 1.40 16.90
CA LEU A 47 -0.19 0.49 17.62
C LEU A 47 1.27 0.92 17.54
N ALA A 48 1.67 1.59 16.46
CA ALA A 48 3.00 2.14 16.29
C ALA A 48 2.91 3.56 15.76
N SER A 49 3.66 4.49 16.36
CA SER A 49 3.79 5.85 15.85
C SER A 49 4.25 5.82 14.38
N ARG A 50 3.56 6.57 13.53
CA ARG A 50 3.82 6.62 12.08
C ARG A 50 4.46 7.96 11.71
N LYS A 51 5.30 7.93 10.69
CA LYS A 51 5.95 9.12 10.11
C LYS A 51 5.45 9.32 8.70
N LEU A 52 5.71 10.51 8.16
CA LEU A 52 5.47 10.77 6.74
C LEU A 52 6.57 10.08 5.91
N GLU A 53 6.30 8.85 5.50
CA GLU A 53 7.26 7.99 4.79
C GLU A 53 7.31 8.29 3.29
N LEU A 54 6.30 8.96 2.73
CA LEU A 54 6.36 9.48 1.35
C LEU A 54 7.55 10.41 1.11
N SER A 55 8.02 11.10 2.15
CA SER A 55 9.20 11.97 2.08
C SER A 55 10.52 11.21 1.87
N TRP A 56 10.51 9.88 1.93
CA TRP A 56 11.68 9.06 1.66
C TRP A 56 11.94 8.88 0.16
N PHE A 57 10.91 9.01 -0.68
CA PHE A 57 11.07 8.96 -2.13
C PHE A 57 11.70 10.24 -2.68
N GLU A 58 12.59 10.09 -3.66
CA GLU A 58 13.28 11.23 -4.26
C GLU A 58 12.35 12.05 -5.17
N ASN A 59 12.35 13.36 -4.95
CA ASN A 59 11.67 14.33 -5.83
C ASN A 59 10.22 14.03 -6.15
N LEU A 60 9.49 13.41 -5.20
CA LEU A 60 8.09 13.03 -5.40
C LEU A 60 7.22 14.30 -5.60
N PRO A 61 6.56 14.49 -6.77
CA PRO A 61 5.75 15.68 -7.01
C PRO A 61 4.55 15.73 -6.05
N ALA A 62 4.52 16.71 -5.15
CA ALA A 62 3.46 16.87 -4.17
C ALA A 62 3.17 18.33 -3.85
N LYS A 63 1.89 18.66 -3.70
CA LYS A 63 1.41 19.95 -3.19
C LYS A 63 0.69 19.71 -1.88
N TYR A 64 1.10 20.40 -0.84
CA TYR A 64 0.50 20.27 0.49
C TYR A 64 -0.46 21.41 0.75
N CYS A 65 -1.56 21.12 1.46
CA CYS A 65 -2.49 22.15 1.87
C CYS A 65 -1.97 22.95 3.08
N THR A 66 -2.38 24.20 3.16
CA THR A 66 -2.22 24.99 4.38
C THR A 66 -3.34 24.73 5.36
N GLN A 67 -3.20 25.18 6.63
CA GLN A 67 -4.26 25.07 7.62
C GLN A 67 -5.47 25.94 7.25
N GLU A 68 -5.25 27.10 6.59
CA GLU A 68 -6.29 27.99 6.10
C GLU A 68 -7.11 27.29 5.00
N GLU A 69 -6.47 26.65 4.04
CA GLU A 69 -7.12 25.87 2.97
C GLU A 69 -7.95 24.72 3.55
N LYS A 70 -7.39 23.95 4.49
CA LYS A 70 -8.11 22.90 5.20
C LYS A 70 -9.34 23.43 5.93
N GLN A 71 -9.20 24.57 6.64
CA GLN A 71 -10.32 25.21 7.36
C GLN A 71 -11.37 25.81 6.40
N ALA A 72 -10.99 26.26 5.22
CA ALA A 72 -11.91 26.77 4.21
C ALA A 72 -12.87 25.67 3.72
N ILE A 73 -12.40 24.41 3.64
CA ILE A 73 -13.22 23.26 3.26
C ILE A 73 -14.01 22.71 4.45
N LEU A 74 -13.31 22.39 5.55
CA LEU A 74 -13.92 21.73 6.72
C LEU A 74 -14.72 22.66 7.61
N GLY A 75 -14.51 23.97 7.48
CA GLY A 75 -15.04 25.01 8.38
C GLY A 75 -14.19 25.14 9.65
N LYS A 76 -14.23 26.33 10.26
CA LYS A 76 -13.51 26.58 11.51
C LYS A 76 -14.09 25.76 12.65
N ASN A 77 -13.22 25.16 13.45
CA ASN A 77 -13.59 24.35 14.61
C ASN A 77 -13.95 25.18 15.88
N ASN A 78 -14.46 26.42 15.69
CA ASN A 78 -14.94 27.26 16.79
C ASN A 78 -16.47 27.15 16.92
N LEU A 79 -17.04 27.70 18.02
CA LEU A 79 -18.47 27.67 18.31
C LEU A 79 -19.33 28.22 17.13
N VAL A 80 -18.84 29.26 16.47
CA VAL A 80 -19.51 29.89 15.32
C VAL A 80 -19.48 28.95 14.09
N GLY A 81 -18.38 28.23 13.86
CA GLY A 81 -18.26 27.23 12.80
C GLY A 81 -19.16 26.02 13.04
N LYS A 82 -19.31 25.57 14.31
CA LYS A 82 -20.27 24.50 14.66
C LYS A 82 -21.73 24.92 14.44
N LEU A 83 -22.08 26.17 14.74
CA LEU A 83 -23.41 26.72 14.44
C LEU A 83 -23.66 26.84 12.91
N LYS A 84 -22.67 27.34 12.16
CA LYS A 84 -22.76 27.41 10.70
C LYS A 84 -22.90 26.02 10.05
N LYS A 85 -22.15 24.99 10.51
CA LYS A 85 -22.35 23.60 10.07
C LYS A 85 -23.76 23.08 10.33
N LYS A 86 -24.41 23.49 11.41
CA LYS A 86 -25.78 23.10 11.77
C LYS A 86 -26.85 23.82 10.93
N LEU A 87 -26.56 25.04 10.50
CA LEU A 87 -27.44 25.86 9.65
C LEU A 87 -27.30 25.58 8.14
N LEU A 88 -26.07 25.21 7.68
CA LEU A 88 -25.80 24.81 6.31
C LEU A 88 -25.98 23.30 6.15
N ARG A 89 -27.18 22.79 6.41
CA ARG A 89 -27.60 21.43 6.03
C ARG A 89 -27.56 21.27 4.50
N GLY A 90 -26.38 21.00 3.91
CA GLY A 90 -26.35 20.79 2.46
C GLY A 90 -24.98 20.57 1.81
N SER A 91 -23.87 20.96 2.40
CA SER A 91 -22.57 20.66 1.83
C SER A 91 -21.66 19.96 2.85
N ASN A 92 -21.83 18.66 3.01
CA ASN A 92 -20.83 17.86 3.70
C ASN A 92 -19.62 17.73 2.78
N ARG A 93 -18.70 18.71 2.87
CA ARG A 93 -17.47 18.74 2.06
C ARG A 93 -16.43 17.72 2.59
N HIS A 94 -16.75 17.00 3.65
CA HIS A 94 -15.92 15.93 4.17
C HIS A 94 -16.50 14.58 3.71
N PHE A 95 -15.78 13.94 2.81
CA PHE A 95 -16.08 12.60 2.34
C PHE A 95 -15.18 11.60 3.06
N THR A 96 -15.77 10.59 3.68
CA THR A 96 -15.04 9.49 4.31
C THR A 96 -15.28 8.23 3.49
N GLU A 97 -14.18 7.60 3.03
CA GLU A 97 -14.24 6.36 2.28
C GLU A 97 -14.87 5.26 3.13
N SER A 98 -15.79 4.51 2.54
CA SER A 98 -16.22 3.20 3.01
C SER A 98 -15.33 2.11 2.41
N ASP A 99 -15.69 0.85 2.60
CA ASP A 99 -14.90 -0.28 2.09
C ASP A 99 -15.05 -0.53 0.58
N MET A 100 -15.73 0.35 -0.13
CA MET A 100 -16.07 0.18 -1.53
C MET A 100 -15.44 1.25 -2.41
N TYR A 101 -15.53 1.06 -3.72
CA TYR A 101 -15.12 2.03 -4.72
C TYR A 101 -16.17 3.13 -4.86
N HIS A 102 -15.75 4.37 -4.80
CA HIS A 102 -16.56 5.58 -4.85
C HIS A 102 -16.18 6.48 -6.03
N PRO A 103 -16.61 6.15 -7.27
CA PRO A 103 -16.26 6.94 -8.45
C PRO A 103 -16.81 8.39 -8.38
N GLU A 104 -17.86 8.65 -7.61
CA GLU A 104 -18.45 9.97 -7.40
C GLU A 104 -17.49 11.00 -6.81
N ILE A 105 -16.38 10.57 -6.18
CA ILE A 105 -15.37 11.51 -5.67
C ILE A 105 -14.69 12.29 -6.79
N PHE A 106 -14.66 11.76 -8.00
CA PHE A 106 -14.06 12.42 -9.15
C PHE A 106 -14.93 13.57 -9.70
N ASP A 107 -16.21 13.64 -9.32
CA ASP A 107 -17.12 14.72 -9.68
C ASP A 107 -17.10 15.87 -8.65
N LEU A 108 -16.47 15.66 -7.49
CA LEU A 108 -16.38 16.68 -6.46
C LEU A 108 -15.45 17.83 -6.88
N GLU A 109 -15.82 19.07 -6.50
CA GLU A 109 -15.01 20.27 -6.76
C GLU A 109 -14.30 20.78 -5.51
N ASP A 110 -15.03 20.85 -4.39
CA ASP A 110 -14.52 21.27 -3.08
C ASP A 110 -14.78 20.18 -2.05
N ALA A 111 -13.75 19.39 -1.70
CA ALA A 111 -13.90 18.30 -0.76
C ALA A 111 -12.62 18.04 0.06
N TYR A 112 -12.82 17.48 1.26
CA TYR A 112 -11.79 16.87 2.08
C TYR A 112 -12.05 15.36 2.10
N LEU A 113 -11.10 14.59 1.57
CA LEU A 113 -11.21 13.15 1.38
C LEU A 113 -10.40 12.43 2.47
N SER A 114 -11.08 11.66 3.32
CA SER A 114 -10.47 10.81 4.35
C SER A 114 -10.71 9.35 4.02
N GLY A 115 -9.66 8.55 3.93
CA GLY A 115 -9.74 7.13 3.62
C GLY A 115 -8.39 6.53 3.31
N PHE A 116 -8.39 5.23 3.03
CA PHE A 116 -7.19 4.49 2.61
C PHE A 116 -7.09 4.33 1.10
N TRP A 117 -8.21 4.42 0.38
CA TRP A 117 -8.28 4.39 -1.09
C TRP A 117 -7.60 3.15 -1.69
N ALA A 118 -7.87 2.00 -1.05
CA ALA A 118 -7.16 0.76 -1.29
C ALA A 118 -7.49 0.15 -2.67
N CYS A 119 -8.67 0.46 -3.22
CA CYS A 119 -9.13 -0.05 -4.49
C CYS A 119 -8.26 0.49 -5.65
N GLU A 120 -7.72 -0.41 -6.45
CA GLU A 120 -6.88 -0.04 -7.60
C GLU A 120 -7.65 0.74 -8.68
N ALA A 121 -8.96 0.51 -8.79
CA ALA A 121 -9.81 1.21 -9.75
C ALA A 121 -9.77 2.76 -9.63
N TYR A 122 -9.37 3.30 -8.46
CA TYR A 122 -9.20 4.74 -8.30
C TYR A 122 -8.08 5.32 -9.17
N TYR A 123 -7.01 4.56 -9.47
CA TYR A 123 -5.78 5.07 -10.09
C TYR A 123 -5.09 4.08 -11.03
N ALA A 124 -5.74 2.98 -11.41
CA ALA A 124 -5.15 1.95 -12.27
C ALA A 124 -4.60 2.52 -13.59
N ASP A 125 -5.32 3.43 -14.22
CA ASP A 125 -4.97 4.05 -15.49
C ASP A 125 -3.74 4.95 -15.43
N ILE A 126 -3.36 5.45 -14.25
CA ILE A 126 -2.18 6.29 -14.05
C ILE A 126 -0.98 5.54 -13.46
N LEU A 127 -1.07 4.22 -13.25
CA LEU A 127 0.06 3.43 -12.71
C LEU A 127 1.36 3.59 -13.53
N PRO A 128 1.35 3.66 -14.87
CA PRO A 128 2.58 3.93 -15.63
C PRO A 128 3.22 5.27 -15.26
N MET A 129 2.41 6.32 -15.07
CA MET A 129 2.89 7.64 -14.62
C MET A 129 3.45 7.55 -13.19
N LEU A 130 2.77 6.87 -12.27
CA LEU A 130 3.26 6.71 -10.89
C LEU A 130 4.60 5.97 -10.85
N ARG A 131 4.79 4.91 -11.64
CA ARG A 131 6.07 4.20 -11.77
C ARG A 131 7.20 5.10 -12.27
N SER A 132 6.91 6.04 -13.16
CA SER A 132 7.91 6.98 -13.68
C SER A 132 8.26 8.10 -12.70
N GLN A 133 7.48 8.31 -11.65
CA GLN A 133 7.65 9.40 -10.67
C GLN A 133 8.13 8.92 -9.30
N ILE A 134 7.85 7.67 -8.94
CA ILE A 134 8.25 7.11 -7.64
C ILE A 134 9.67 6.55 -7.78
N HIS A 135 10.65 7.30 -7.27
CA HIS A 135 12.04 6.91 -7.26
C HIS A 135 12.48 6.58 -5.84
N PHE A 136 12.97 5.36 -5.66
CA PHE A 136 13.56 4.96 -4.39
C PHE A 136 14.84 5.75 -4.14
N PRO A 137 15.13 6.10 -2.88
CA PRO A 137 16.33 6.85 -2.55
C PRO A 137 17.60 6.06 -2.86
N ASP A 138 18.66 6.79 -3.21
CA ASP A 138 19.99 6.22 -3.30
C ASP A 138 20.61 6.15 -1.90
N PRO A 139 20.85 4.96 -1.33
CA PRO A 139 21.40 4.85 0.02
C PRO A 139 22.78 5.45 0.18
N GLU A 140 23.56 5.55 -0.89
CA GLU A 140 24.92 6.11 -0.87
C GLU A 140 24.90 7.64 -0.79
N LYS A 141 23.79 8.27 -1.20
CA LYS A 141 23.64 9.74 -1.20
C LYS A 141 22.83 10.30 -0.03
N GLY A 142 22.06 9.45 0.63
CA GLY A 142 21.15 9.84 1.71
C GLY A 142 21.70 9.50 3.10
N GLU A 143 21.31 10.28 4.10
CA GLU A 143 21.67 10.00 5.49
C GLU A 143 20.76 8.96 6.15
N GLY A 144 21.33 8.16 7.04
CA GLY A 144 20.59 7.23 7.90
C GLY A 144 20.10 5.97 7.20
N TRP A 145 20.69 5.61 6.04
CA TRP A 145 20.53 4.31 5.40
C TRP A 145 21.62 3.35 5.82
N ASP A 146 21.28 2.06 5.89
CA ASP A 146 22.24 1.00 6.17
C ASP A 146 22.95 0.59 4.88
N LEU A 147 24.25 0.92 4.78
CA LEU A 147 25.03 0.65 3.57
C LEU A 147 25.34 -0.85 3.38
N GLU A 148 25.41 -1.65 4.46
CA GLU A 148 25.56 -3.09 4.33
C GLU A 148 24.30 -3.73 3.75
N ALA A 149 23.13 -3.33 4.26
CA ALA A 149 21.84 -3.73 3.69
C ALA A 149 21.70 -3.27 2.23
N ALA A 150 22.15 -2.07 1.91
CA ALA A 150 22.12 -1.53 0.55
C ALA A 150 22.98 -2.38 -0.42
N ALA A 151 24.17 -2.80 0.01
CA ALA A 151 25.03 -3.68 -0.78
C ALA A 151 24.35 -5.03 -1.05
N LYS A 152 23.74 -5.64 -0.02
CA LYS A 152 22.95 -6.87 -0.17
C LYS A 152 21.75 -6.70 -1.11
N ASN A 153 21.07 -5.56 -1.01
CA ASN A 153 19.94 -5.25 -1.91
C ASN A 153 20.39 -5.18 -3.37
N LYS A 154 21.52 -4.51 -3.64
CA LYS A 154 22.08 -4.39 -4.99
C LYS A 154 22.43 -5.77 -5.58
N GLU A 155 23.13 -6.61 -4.82
CA GLU A 155 23.44 -7.99 -5.21
C GLU A 155 22.15 -8.79 -5.48
N THR A 156 21.17 -8.68 -4.60
CA THR A 156 19.88 -9.38 -4.73
C THR A 156 19.11 -8.93 -5.96
N MET A 157 19.08 -7.64 -6.26
CA MET A 157 18.44 -7.12 -7.50
C MET A 157 19.11 -7.66 -8.76
N GLU A 158 20.43 -7.79 -8.78
CA GLU A 158 21.13 -8.38 -9.93
C GLU A 158 20.80 -9.87 -10.11
N ARG A 159 20.69 -10.63 -9.01
CA ARG A 159 20.22 -12.01 -9.07
C ARG A 159 18.79 -12.13 -9.57
N MET A 160 17.87 -11.29 -9.05
CA MET A 160 16.47 -11.27 -9.48
C MET A 160 16.29 -11.01 -10.99
N LYS A 161 17.22 -10.32 -11.62
CA LYS A 161 17.20 -10.10 -13.08
C LYS A 161 17.60 -11.34 -13.89
N GLN A 162 18.39 -12.24 -13.30
CA GLN A 162 18.98 -13.41 -13.96
C GLN A 162 18.16 -14.68 -13.76
N GLU A 163 17.19 -14.67 -12.87
CA GLU A 163 16.37 -15.83 -12.52
C GLU A 163 14.87 -15.51 -12.59
N ALA A 164 14.05 -16.55 -12.57
CA ALA A 164 12.60 -16.42 -12.51
C ALA A 164 12.17 -16.04 -11.08
N SER A 165 12.39 -14.79 -10.71
CA SER A 165 12.21 -14.30 -9.35
C SER A 165 10.75 -14.03 -9.00
N VAL A 166 10.33 -14.41 -7.79
CA VAL A 166 8.98 -14.20 -7.26
C VAL A 166 9.06 -13.62 -5.86
N SER A 167 8.39 -12.52 -5.57
CA SER A 167 8.27 -12.04 -4.20
C SER A 167 7.12 -12.72 -3.46
N ILE A 168 7.36 -13.12 -2.21
CA ILE A 168 6.32 -13.53 -1.27
C ILE A 168 6.36 -12.57 -0.09
N HIS A 169 5.25 -11.89 0.19
CA HIS A 169 5.14 -11.06 1.38
C HIS A 169 4.26 -11.73 2.44
N ILE A 170 4.78 -11.81 3.66
CA ILE A 170 4.11 -12.39 4.83
C ILE A 170 3.99 -11.32 5.90
N ARG A 171 2.75 -10.96 6.25
CA ARG A 171 2.46 -10.01 7.32
C ARG A 171 1.98 -10.74 8.55
N ARG A 172 2.74 -10.65 9.65
CA ARG A 172 2.43 -11.28 10.93
C ARG A 172 2.43 -10.29 12.08
N GLY A 173 3.52 -9.62 12.32
CA GLY A 173 3.79 -8.65 13.38
C GLY A 173 2.57 -8.12 14.12
N ASP A 174 2.12 -6.94 13.76
CA ASP A 174 0.94 -6.30 14.33
C ASP A 174 -0.39 -7.03 14.03
N TYR A 175 -0.44 -7.96 13.04
CA TYR A 175 -1.63 -8.78 12.75
C TYR A 175 -1.86 -9.91 13.76
N LEU A 176 -0.89 -10.21 14.62
CA LEU A 176 -1.04 -11.16 15.72
C LEU A 176 -1.60 -10.52 17.00
N ASP A 177 -1.60 -9.18 17.10
CA ASP A 177 -2.23 -8.47 18.20
C ASP A 177 -3.75 -8.69 18.18
N ALA A 178 -4.36 -8.93 19.34
CA ALA A 178 -5.75 -9.36 19.44
C ALA A 178 -6.74 -8.50 18.64
N GLN A 179 -6.58 -7.17 18.64
CA GLN A 179 -7.45 -6.25 17.91
C GLN A 179 -7.28 -6.37 16.40
N ASN A 180 -6.05 -6.50 15.91
CA ASN A 180 -5.77 -6.61 14.49
C ASN A 180 -6.01 -8.03 13.97
N ALA A 181 -5.81 -9.06 14.81
CA ALA A 181 -6.09 -10.45 14.44
C ALA A 181 -7.57 -10.67 14.09
N GLU A 182 -8.51 -10.02 14.79
CA GLU A 182 -9.92 -10.04 14.44
C GLU A 182 -10.18 -9.44 13.04
N MET A 183 -9.50 -8.35 12.72
CA MET A 183 -9.72 -7.61 11.47
C MET A 183 -8.96 -8.21 10.28
N PHE A 184 -7.72 -8.64 10.45
CA PHE A 184 -6.80 -9.00 9.37
C PHE A 184 -6.27 -10.44 9.44
N GLY A 185 -6.44 -11.12 10.58
CA GLY A 185 -5.96 -12.48 10.78
C GLY A 185 -6.73 -13.53 9.98
N GLY A 186 -6.10 -14.68 9.70
CA GLY A 186 -6.72 -15.81 9.02
C GLY A 186 -7.09 -15.59 7.56
N ILE A 187 -6.68 -14.49 6.93
CA ILE A 187 -6.92 -14.20 5.52
C ILE A 187 -5.84 -14.86 4.65
N CYS A 188 -4.57 -14.63 4.96
CA CYS A 188 -3.44 -15.27 4.30
C CYS A 188 -3.00 -16.48 5.14
N THR A 189 -3.64 -17.60 4.94
CA THR A 189 -3.34 -18.89 5.58
C THR A 189 -2.19 -19.61 4.87
N ASP A 190 -1.70 -20.71 5.46
CA ASP A 190 -0.73 -21.58 4.77
C ASP A 190 -1.31 -22.10 3.44
N ALA A 191 -2.61 -22.48 3.41
CA ALA A 191 -3.29 -22.91 2.19
C ALA A 191 -3.32 -21.83 1.10
N TYR A 192 -3.47 -20.55 1.49
CA TYR A 192 -3.34 -19.42 0.55
C TYR A 192 -1.95 -19.36 -0.09
N TYR A 193 -0.89 -19.42 0.73
CA TYR A 193 0.48 -19.33 0.21
C TYR A 193 0.87 -20.57 -0.60
N GLU A 194 0.47 -21.77 -0.18
CA GLU A 194 0.72 -23.02 -0.92
C GLU A 194 0.06 -22.99 -2.29
N ALA A 195 -1.20 -22.55 -2.37
CA ALA A 195 -1.90 -22.39 -3.64
C ALA A 195 -1.27 -21.33 -4.54
N ALA A 196 -0.85 -20.19 -3.98
CA ALA A 196 -0.19 -19.13 -4.73
C ALA A 196 1.16 -19.57 -5.29
N ILE A 197 1.97 -20.29 -4.50
CA ILE A 197 3.25 -20.87 -4.93
C ILE A 197 3.01 -21.91 -6.04
N SER A 198 2.02 -22.79 -5.88
CA SER A 198 1.67 -23.80 -6.88
C SER A 198 1.24 -23.14 -8.19
N TYR A 199 0.38 -22.10 -8.13
CA TYR A 199 -0.05 -21.34 -9.28
C TYR A 199 1.11 -20.73 -10.09
N ILE A 200 2.12 -20.20 -9.40
CA ILE A 200 3.33 -19.69 -10.04
C ILE A 200 4.15 -20.84 -10.65
N LYS A 201 4.38 -21.93 -9.89
CA LYS A 201 5.20 -23.05 -10.33
C LYS A 201 4.64 -23.78 -11.55
N GLU A 202 3.32 -23.79 -11.74
CA GLU A 202 2.68 -24.33 -12.95
C GLU A 202 3.11 -23.59 -14.23
N GLN A 203 3.37 -22.29 -14.14
CA GLN A 203 3.77 -21.45 -15.27
C GLN A 203 5.28 -21.23 -15.32
N THR A 204 5.95 -21.33 -14.18
CA THR A 204 7.37 -21.04 -13.98
C THR A 204 7.96 -22.07 -13.02
N PRO A 205 8.27 -23.31 -13.52
CA PRO A 205 8.73 -24.41 -12.67
C PRO A 205 10.02 -24.12 -11.90
N ASP A 206 10.93 -23.32 -12.49
CA ASP A 206 12.23 -22.94 -11.89
C ASP A 206 12.15 -21.64 -11.08
N ALA A 207 10.97 -21.25 -10.61
CA ALA A 207 10.79 -20.03 -9.84
C ALA A 207 11.62 -20.04 -8.56
N HIS A 208 12.33 -18.92 -8.30
CA HIS A 208 13.01 -18.65 -7.06
C HIS A 208 12.24 -17.61 -6.27
N PHE A 209 11.93 -17.92 -5.02
CA PHE A 209 11.04 -17.12 -4.17
C PHE A 209 11.84 -16.28 -3.17
N TYR A 210 11.66 -14.98 -3.20
CA TYR A 210 12.18 -14.03 -2.21
C TYR A 210 11.09 -13.73 -1.19
N VAL A 211 11.33 -14.14 0.05
CA VAL A 211 10.34 -14.03 1.14
C VAL A 211 10.63 -12.81 2.00
N PHE A 212 9.66 -11.91 2.08
CA PHE A 212 9.68 -10.69 2.87
C PHE A 212 8.71 -10.81 4.02
N SER A 213 9.17 -10.58 5.25
CA SER A 213 8.30 -10.68 6.43
C SER A 213 8.79 -9.77 7.55
N ASP A 214 7.85 -9.24 8.32
CA ASP A 214 8.12 -8.59 9.60
C ASP A 214 8.40 -9.59 10.74
N ASP A 215 8.30 -10.91 10.46
CA ASP A 215 8.70 -12.04 11.31
C ASP A 215 9.66 -12.96 10.52
N SER A 216 10.94 -12.56 10.45
CA SER A 216 11.94 -13.29 9.67
C SER A 216 12.23 -14.68 10.24
N VAL A 217 12.06 -14.89 11.55
CA VAL A 217 12.24 -16.19 12.20
C VAL A 217 11.18 -17.18 11.72
N TYR A 218 9.92 -16.74 11.71
CA TYR A 218 8.85 -17.54 11.13
C TYR A 218 9.11 -17.84 9.66
N ALA A 219 9.47 -16.83 8.87
CA ALA A 219 9.70 -16.99 7.44
C ALA A 219 10.80 -18.04 7.14
N LYS A 220 11.92 -18.02 7.87
CA LYS A 220 13.00 -19.02 7.74
C LYS A 220 12.56 -20.43 8.09
N ASN A 221 11.71 -20.58 9.08
CA ASN A 221 11.18 -21.89 9.48
C ASN A 221 10.13 -22.42 8.51
N ALA A 222 9.28 -21.55 7.97
CA ALA A 222 8.21 -21.91 7.05
C ALA A 222 8.74 -22.21 5.63
N TYR A 223 9.83 -21.56 5.21
CA TYR A 223 10.40 -21.67 3.85
C TYR A 223 11.88 -22.07 3.87
N PRO A 224 12.23 -23.29 4.31
CA PRO A 224 13.62 -23.74 4.45
C PRO A 224 14.24 -24.25 3.15
N GLY A 225 13.46 -24.36 2.05
CA GLY A 225 13.91 -24.90 0.76
C GLY A 225 14.93 -24.02 0.04
N LYS A 226 15.75 -24.62 -0.81
CA LYS A 226 16.79 -23.91 -1.60
C LYS A 226 16.19 -22.91 -2.61
N GLU A 227 14.96 -23.13 -3.01
CA GLU A 227 14.20 -22.22 -3.90
C GLU A 227 13.70 -20.97 -3.17
N PHE A 228 13.95 -20.82 -1.87
CA PHE A 228 13.56 -19.66 -1.08
C PHE A 228 14.78 -18.89 -0.57
N THR A 229 14.69 -17.58 -0.64
CA THR A 229 15.61 -16.64 0.01
C THR A 229 14.82 -15.72 0.92
N VAL A 230 15.02 -15.77 2.24
CA VAL A 230 14.39 -14.86 3.18
C VAL A 230 15.19 -13.58 3.23
N VAL A 231 14.54 -12.46 2.92
CA VAL A 231 15.11 -11.10 3.00
C VAL A 231 14.87 -10.57 4.41
N ASP A 232 15.93 -10.51 5.24
CA ASP A 232 15.84 -10.16 6.66
C ASP A 232 16.80 -9.04 7.09
N TRP A 233 17.47 -8.40 6.14
CA TRP A 233 18.48 -7.36 6.40
C TRP A 233 17.92 -5.92 6.32
N ASN A 234 16.76 -5.72 5.72
CA ASN A 234 16.12 -4.41 5.63
C ASN A 234 15.24 -4.15 6.86
N THR A 235 15.79 -3.55 7.90
CA THR A 235 15.07 -3.28 9.15
C THR A 235 14.74 -1.79 9.33
N GLY A 236 13.71 -1.47 10.10
CA GLY A 236 13.35 -0.09 10.41
C GLY A 236 13.05 0.74 9.17
N LYS A 237 13.74 1.87 8.99
CA LYS A 237 13.62 2.74 7.80
C LYS A 237 13.97 2.00 6.51
N ASN A 238 14.95 1.07 6.57
CA ASN A 238 15.40 0.33 5.40
C ASN A 238 14.36 -0.65 4.85
N SER A 239 13.26 -0.93 5.58
CA SER A 239 12.15 -1.73 5.06
C SER A 239 11.52 -1.16 3.78
N LEU A 240 11.74 0.13 3.47
CA LEU A 240 11.40 0.72 2.17
C LEU A 240 12.01 -0.08 1.01
N PHE A 241 13.23 -0.59 1.17
CA PHE A 241 13.94 -1.35 0.14
C PHE A 241 13.37 -2.76 -0.07
N ASP A 242 12.61 -3.31 0.88
CA ASP A 242 11.84 -4.52 0.63
C ASP A 242 10.80 -4.29 -0.47
N MET A 243 10.12 -3.14 -0.46
CA MET A 243 9.19 -2.77 -1.51
C MET A 243 9.91 -2.61 -2.86
N GLN A 244 11.12 -2.04 -2.87
CA GLN A 244 11.94 -1.94 -4.06
C GLN A 244 12.30 -3.33 -4.61
N LEU A 245 12.79 -4.23 -3.75
CA LEU A 245 13.11 -5.60 -4.13
C LEU A 245 11.88 -6.35 -4.67
N MET A 246 10.72 -6.24 -3.99
CA MET A 246 9.46 -6.82 -4.50
C MET A 246 9.12 -6.31 -5.89
N SER A 247 9.38 -5.02 -6.19
CA SER A 247 9.10 -4.43 -7.50
C SER A 247 10.07 -4.88 -8.59
N CYS A 248 11.22 -5.44 -8.23
CA CYS A 248 12.23 -5.99 -9.14
C CYS A 248 11.97 -7.46 -9.52
N CYS A 249 11.13 -8.17 -8.76
CA CYS A 249 10.79 -9.57 -9.04
C CYS A 249 9.99 -9.74 -10.35
N GLY A 250 10.04 -10.96 -10.91
CA GLY A 250 9.21 -11.33 -12.07
C GLY A 250 7.72 -11.35 -11.75
N HIS A 251 7.36 -11.94 -10.60
CA HIS A 251 5.99 -12.10 -10.13
C HIS A 251 5.86 -11.74 -8.65
N ASN A 252 4.63 -11.55 -8.16
CA ASN A 252 4.40 -11.07 -6.79
C ASN A 252 3.25 -11.83 -6.11
N ILE A 253 3.52 -12.46 -4.97
CA ILE A 253 2.54 -13.03 -4.05
C ILE A 253 2.42 -12.09 -2.85
N CYS A 254 1.28 -11.45 -2.70
CA CYS A 254 1.04 -10.42 -1.69
C CYS A 254 0.29 -10.95 -0.47
N ALA A 255 0.61 -10.45 0.72
CA ALA A 255 -0.31 -10.53 1.86
C ALA A 255 -1.50 -9.58 1.67
N ASN A 256 -2.47 -9.59 2.61
CA ASN A 256 -3.50 -8.55 2.70
C ASN A 256 -2.93 -7.23 3.24
N SER A 257 -1.87 -6.76 2.63
CA SER A 257 -1.08 -5.60 3.05
C SER A 257 -0.85 -4.63 1.90
N THR A 258 -1.21 -3.37 2.12
CA THR A 258 -0.99 -2.29 1.15
C THR A 258 0.48 -2.13 0.77
N PHE A 259 1.39 -2.51 1.66
CA PHE A 259 2.82 -2.48 1.41
C PHE A 259 3.21 -3.40 0.24
N SER A 260 2.82 -4.67 0.28
CA SER A 260 3.13 -5.62 -0.80
C SER A 260 2.34 -5.34 -2.08
N PHE A 261 1.13 -4.78 -1.97
CA PHE A 261 0.40 -4.34 -3.16
C PHE A 261 1.18 -3.27 -3.93
N TRP A 262 1.87 -2.36 -3.23
CA TRP A 262 2.72 -1.39 -3.91
C TRP A 262 3.99 -2.00 -4.48
N GLY A 263 4.60 -2.98 -3.83
CA GLY A 263 5.69 -3.76 -4.44
C GLY A 263 5.27 -4.35 -5.79
N ALA A 264 4.08 -4.97 -5.85
CA ALA A 264 3.54 -5.52 -7.09
C ALA A 264 3.14 -4.46 -8.13
N ARG A 265 2.52 -3.35 -7.70
CA ARG A 265 2.11 -2.24 -8.60
C ARG A 265 3.30 -1.52 -9.22
N LEU A 266 4.37 -1.34 -8.45
CA LEU A 266 5.60 -0.70 -8.94
C LEU A 266 6.42 -1.60 -9.87
N ASN A 267 6.20 -2.91 -9.86
CA ASN A 267 6.81 -3.83 -10.81
C ASN A 267 6.42 -3.44 -12.25
N PRO A 268 7.37 -3.08 -13.13
CA PRO A 268 7.07 -2.58 -14.47
C PRO A 268 6.79 -3.68 -15.49
N ARG A 269 7.01 -4.95 -15.15
CA ARG A 269 6.93 -6.06 -16.13
C ARG A 269 5.49 -6.25 -16.62
N PRO A 270 5.27 -6.33 -17.94
CA PRO A 270 3.94 -6.51 -18.48
C PRO A 270 3.41 -7.95 -18.33
N ASP A 271 4.31 -8.92 -18.21
CA ASP A 271 4.04 -10.36 -18.09
C ASP A 271 3.94 -10.85 -16.62
N LYS A 272 4.02 -9.93 -15.67
CA LYS A 272 3.96 -10.29 -14.26
C LYS A 272 2.62 -10.89 -13.86
N VAL A 273 2.68 -11.88 -12.98
CA VAL A 273 1.53 -12.39 -12.24
C VAL A 273 1.51 -11.72 -10.88
N MET A 274 0.40 -11.10 -10.53
CA MET A 274 0.16 -10.49 -9.23
C MET A 274 -0.92 -11.29 -8.50
N ILE A 275 -0.56 -11.92 -7.40
CA ILE A 275 -1.49 -12.71 -6.57
C ILE A 275 -1.77 -11.96 -5.28
N ARG A 276 -3.03 -11.91 -4.90
CA ARG A 276 -3.46 -11.35 -3.62
C ARG A 276 -4.57 -12.19 -2.99
N PRO A 277 -4.78 -12.09 -1.67
CA PRO A 277 -5.93 -12.72 -1.06
C PRO A 277 -7.23 -12.07 -1.54
N SER A 278 -8.28 -12.87 -1.62
CA SER A 278 -9.62 -12.44 -2.05
C SER A 278 -10.29 -11.42 -1.12
N LYS A 279 -9.75 -11.25 0.09
CA LYS A 279 -10.18 -10.25 1.07
C LYS A 279 -9.00 -9.38 1.49
N HIS A 280 -9.28 -8.14 1.85
CA HIS A 280 -8.31 -7.27 2.52
C HIS A 280 -8.47 -7.31 4.05
N LYS A 281 -9.71 -7.37 4.52
CA LYS A 281 -10.07 -7.47 5.95
C LYS A 281 -11.33 -8.33 6.15
N ASN A 282 -11.51 -8.87 7.35
CA ASN A 282 -12.60 -9.78 7.65
C ASN A 282 -13.99 -9.14 7.60
N SER A 283 -14.09 -7.83 7.87
CA SER A 283 -15.34 -7.07 7.76
C SER A 283 -15.75 -6.75 6.31
N GLN A 284 -14.94 -7.12 5.31
CA GLN A 284 -15.20 -6.83 3.91
C GLN A 284 -16.24 -7.77 3.33
N ASN A 285 -17.35 -7.23 2.84
CA ASN A 285 -18.50 -7.95 2.27
C ASN A 285 -18.59 -7.76 0.75
N ILE A 286 -17.47 -7.77 0.06
CA ILE A 286 -17.43 -7.71 -1.41
C ILE A 286 -17.44 -9.13 -1.96
N VAL A 287 -18.30 -9.39 -2.93
CA VAL A 287 -18.33 -10.68 -3.62
C VAL A 287 -17.14 -10.82 -4.59
N PRO A 288 -16.67 -12.06 -4.87
CA PRO A 288 -15.49 -12.29 -5.71
C PRO A 288 -15.54 -11.61 -7.08
N GLU A 289 -16.70 -11.59 -7.72
CA GLU A 289 -16.89 -10.97 -9.04
C GLU A 289 -16.67 -9.44 -9.01
N GLU A 290 -17.07 -8.79 -7.93
CA GLU A 290 -16.81 -7.37 -7.72
C GLU A 290 -15.32 -7.13 -7.42
N MET A 291 -14.72 -8.00 -6.61
CA MET A 291 -13.28 -7.94 -6.34
C MET A 291 -12.47 -8.01 -7.64
N LYS A 292 -12.79 -8.92 -8.55
CA LYS A 292 -12.11 -9.00 -9.85
C LYS A 292 -12.20 -7.72 -10.66
N LYS A 293 -13.34 -7.04 -10.66
CA LYS A 293 -13.51 -5.76 -11.36
C LYS A 293 -12.70 -4.63 -10.74
N LEU A 294 -12.61 -4.63 -9.40
CA LEU A 294 -11.93 -3.57 -8.65
C LEU A 294 -10.41 -3.74 -8.63
N TRP A 295 -9.93 -4.98 -8.84
CA TRP A 295 -8.50 -5.34 -8.94
C TRP A 295 -8.26 -6.14 -10.22
N ASP A 296 -8.51 -5.49 -11.36
CA ASP A 296 -8.27 -6.09 -12.67
C ASP A 296 -6.80 -6.48 -12.87
N GLY A 297 -6.57 -7.63 -13.47
CA GLY A 297 -5.23 -8.19 -13.67
C GLY A 297 -4.60 -8.87 -12.45
N TRP A 298 -5.32 -8.97 -11.30
CA TRP A 298 -4.87 -9.71 -10.14
C TRP A 298 -5.49 -11.12 -10.10
N VAL A 299 -4.68 -12.11 -9.72
CA VAL A 299 -5.16 -13.44 -9.34
C VAL A 299 -5.62 -13.38 -7.89
N LEU A 300 -6.87 -13.74 -7.64
CA LEU A 300 -7.46 -13.77 -6.31
C LEU A 300 -7.48 -15.21 -5.79
N ILE A 301 -6.94 -15.40 -4.58
CA ILE A 301 -6.96 -16.71 -3.90
C ILE A 301 -7.57 -16.50 -2.51
N ASP A 302 -8.48 -17.40 -2.13
CA ASP A 302 -9.08 -17.33 -0.79
C ASP A 302 -8.22 -17.99 0.28
N GLY A 303 -8.63 -17.86 1.56
CA GLY A 303 -7.90 -18.45 2.67
C GLY A 303 -7.97 -19.99 2.72
N LYS A 304 -8.67 -20.65 1.80
CA LYS A 304 -8.69 -22.12 1.63
C LYS A 304 -7.81 -22.58 0.47
N GLY A 305 -7.16 -21.63 -0.23
CA GLY A 305 -6.33 -21.91 -1.39
C GLY A 305 -7.12 -22.02 -2.69
N THR A 306 -8.38 -21.59 -2.73
CA THR A 306 -9.19 -21.62 -3.95
C THR A 306 -8.88 -20.39 -4.81
N VAL A 307 -8.48 -20.60 -6.06
CA VAL A 307 -8.37 -19.53 -7.07
C VAL A 307 -9.78 -19.11 -7.49
N ILE A 308 -10.07 -17.81 -7.44
CA ILE A 308 -11.40 -17.24 -7.66
C ILE A 308 -11.50 -16.64 -9.06
#